data_1681bbca8fb472068a79e70d8e4d3ba1
#
_entry.id   1681bbca8fb472068a79e70d8e4d3ba1
#
_cell.length_a   1.000
_cell.length_b   1.000
_cell.length_c   1.000
_cell.angle_alpha   90.00
_cell.angle_beta   90.00
_cell.angle_gamma   90.00
#
_symmetry.space_group_name_H-M   'P 1'
#
loop_
_entity.id
_entity.type
_entity.pdbx_description
1 polymer ?
#
loop_
_entity_poly.entity_id
_entity_poly.type
_entity_poly.pdbx_seq_one_letter_code
_entity_poly.pdbx_strand_id
1 'polypeptide(L)'
;MANIRDVDAKKFVWKNIVTWFRVLRTFISDNGLQFDSKSFKRYCCDLGITNRYFVPAYPQGNEQVKVVNKVIMNGLKKRLDNAKGKWVEELSHVLWTYRTTPRRSTRETPFSMTYGAKAIIPLETSFLTLKTSSFSPSGNNERARKEFRSY
;
A
#
# COMPACT_ATOMS: atom_id res chain seq x y z
N MET A 1 -12.06 -22.62 0.69
CA MET A 1 -11.66 -21.21 0.81
C MET A 1 -11.47 -20.89 2.28
N ALA A 2 -10.34 -20.29 2.68
CA ALA A 2 -10.14 -19.86 4.05
C ALA A 2 -11.13 -18.73 4.37
N ASN A 3 -11.92 -18.91 5.44
CA ASN A 3 -12.88 -17.90 5.87
C ASN A 3 -12.11 -16.83 6.68
N ILE A 4 -11.98 -15.63 6.14
CA ILE A 4 -11.30 -14.50 6.81
C ILE A 4 -12.21 -13.99 7.92
N ARG A 5 -11.76 -14.09 9.17
CA ARG A 5 -12.49 -13.64 10.35
C ARG A 5 -12.11 -12.19 10.71
N ASP A 6 -12.91 -11.57 11.58
CA ASP A 6 -12.64 -10.22 12.10
C ASP A 6 -11.29 -10.09 12.83
N VAL A 7 -10.86 -11.14 13.53
CA VAL A 7 -9.54 -11.23 14.18
C VAL A 7 -8.40 -11.12 13.16
N ASP A 8 -8.55 -11.77 12.00
CA ASP A 8 -7.56 -11.76 10.93
C ASP A 8 -7.51 -10.37 10.28
N ALA A 9 -8.68 -9.74 10.09
CA ALA A 9 -8.78 -8.36 9.60
C ALA A 9 -8.10 -7.35 10.55
N LYS A 10 -8.30 -7.46 11.87
CA LYS A 10 -7.64 -6.60 12.86
C LYS A 10 -6.13 -6.77 12.84
N LYS A 11 -5.63 -8.01 12.83
CA LYS A 11 -4.19 -8.31 12.73
C LYS A 11 -3.59 -7.74 11.46
N PHE A 12 -4.31 -7.89 10.33
CA PHE A 12 -3.87 -7.33 9.06
C PHE A 12 -3.77 -5.81 9.10
N VAL A 13 -4.81 -5.12 9.57
CA VAL A 13 -4.84 -3.65 9.66
C VAL A 13 -3.72 -3.17 10.58
N TRP A 14 -3.53 -3.79 11.74
CA TRP A 14 -2.46 -3.43 12.65
C TRP A 14 -1.09 -3.60 11.99
N LYS A 15 -0.77 -4.83 11.55
CA LYS A 15 0.57 -5.20 11.05
C LYS A 15 0.94 -4.52 9.73
N ASN A 16 -0.02 -4.33 8.82
CA ASN A 16 0.29 -3.90 7.46
C ASN A 16 -0.15 -2.45 7.15
N ILE A 17 -0.90 -1.84 8.03
CA ILE A 17 -1.37 -0.47 7.84
C ILE A 17 -0.90 0.43 8.97
N VAL A 18 -1.34 0.18 10.20
CA VAL A 18 -1.06 1.09 11.33
C VAL A 18 0.43 1.20 11.62
N THR A 19 1.17 0.08 11.64
CA THR A 19 2.62 0.08 11.89
C THR A 19 3.44 0.75 10.79
N TRP A 20 2.93 0.82 9.56
CA TRP A 20 3.65 1.39 8.42
C TRP A 20 3.22 2.83 8.09
N PHE A 21 1.94 3.15 8.25
CA PHE A 21 1.35 4.42 7.81
C PHE A 21 0.77 5.25 8.95
N ARG A 22 0.99 4.83 10.21
CA ARG A 22 0.35 5.38 11.40
C ARG A 22 -1.15 5.08 11.46
N VAL A 23 -1.82 5.57 12.50
CA VAL A 23 -3.27 5.44 12.67
C VAL A 23 -3.97 6.25 11.59
N LEU A 24 -4.79 5.59 10.79
CA LEU A 24 -5.58 6.24 9.75
C LEU A 24 -6.71 7.07 10.36
N ARG A 25 -7.01 8.20 9.76
CA ARG A 25 -8.22 8.97 10.13
C ARG A 25 -9.49 8.24 9.71
N THR A 26 -9.47 7.63 8.54
CA THR A 26 -10.64 6.93 7.97
C THR A 26 -10.20 5.64 7.30
N PHE A 27 -10.94 4.57 7.57
CA PHE A 27 -10.79 3.28 6.91
C PHE A 27 -12.04 3.04 6.05
N ILE A 28 -11.86 2.82 4.76
CA ILE A 28 -12.96 2.55 3.82
C ILE A 28 -12.82 1.12 3.32
N SER A 29 -13.85 0.30 3.54
CA SER A 29 -13.87 -1.10 3.12
C SER A 29 -15.13 -1.43 2.33
N ASP A 30 -15.17 -2.63 1.78
CA ASP A 30 -16.42 -3.22 1.33
C ASP A 30 -17.30 -3.64 2.55
N ASN A 31 -18.54 -4.06 2.27
CA ASN A 31 -19.46 -4.54 3.31
C ASN A 31 -19.17 -5.99 3.73
N GLY A 32 -17.90 -6.44 3.63
CA GLY A 32 -17.50 -7.77 4.07
C GLY A 32 -17.78 -7.98 5.56
N LEU A 33 -18.33 -9.13 5.92
CA LEU A 33 -18.72 -9.46 7.31
C LEU A 33 -17.57 -9.27 8.32
N GLN A 34 -16.32 -9.49 7.90
CA GLN A 34 -15.14 -9.29 8.73
C GLN A 34 -14.90 -7.84 9.12
N PHE A 35 -15.34 -6.88 8.29
CA PHE A 35 -15.21 -5.43 8.54
C PHE A 35 -16.48 -4.83 9.18
N ASP A 36 -17.63 -5.51 9.04
CA ASP A 36 -18.92 -5.07 9.61
C ASP A 36 -19.18 -5.62 11.02
N SER A 37 -18.33 -6.52 11.52
CA SER A 37 -18.48 -7.10 12.86
C SER A 37 -18.41 -6.03 13.97
N LYS A 38 -19.20 -6.22 15.04
CA LYS A 38 -19.16 -5.35 16.23
C LYS A 38 -17.73 -5.23 16.79
N SER A 39 -16.98 -6.31 16.74
CA SER A 39 -15.62 -6.43 17.25
C SER A 39 -14.63 -5.60 16.41
N PHE A 40 -14.76 -5.58 15.08
CA PHE A 40 -13.92 -4.75 14.21
C PHE A 40 -14.28 -3.26 14.33
N LYS A 41 -15.58 -2.93 14.41
CA LYS A 41 -16.03 -1.56 14.65
C LYS A 41 -15.50 -0.99 15.96
N ARG A 42 -15.53 -1.78 17.05
CA ARG A 42 -14.95 -1.39 18.32
C ARG A 42 -13.45 -1.17 18.24
N TYR A 43 -12.73 -2.05 17.57
CA TYR A 43 -11.29 -1.90 17.34
C TYR A 43 -10.96 -0.60 16.59
N CYS A 44 -11.71 -0.23 15.55
CA CYS A 44 -11.54 1.05 14.85
C CYS A 44 -11.82 2.23 15.79
N CYS A 45 -12.91 2.16 16.58
CA CYS A 45 -13.26 3.19 17.56
C CYS A 45 -12.16 3.41 18.61
N ASP A 46 -11.61 2.33 19.17
CA ASP A 46 -10.54 2.37 20.17
C ASP A 46 -9.25 3.03 19.63
N LEU A 47 -9.02 2.92 18.32
CA LEU A 47 -7.90 3.58 17.63
C LEU A 47 -8.24 4.99 17.10
N GLY A 48 -9.45 5.47 17.27
CA GLY A 48 -9.91 6.74 16.69
C GLY A 48 -10.09 6.71 15.17
N ILE A 49 -10.25 5.52 14.58
CA ILE A 49 -10.43 5.34 13.14
C ILE A 49 -11.92 5.39 12.80
N THR A 50 -12.31 6.30 11.91
CA THR A 50 -13.66 6.31 11.33
C THR A 50 -13.80 5.20 10.31
N ASN A 51 -14.61 4.17 10.59
CA ASN A 51 -14.91 3.11 9.63
C ASN A 51 -16.05 3.52 8.69
N ARG A 52 -15.80 3.47 7.38
CA ARG A 52 -16.79 3.76 6.33
C ARG A 52 -16.85 2.61 5.34
N TYR A 53 -18.00 2.48 4.68
CA TYR A 53 -18.22 1.44 3.67
C TYR A 53 -18.44 2.08 2.30
N PHE A 54 -18.01 1.39 1.26
CA PHE A 54 -18.38 1.77 -0.10
C PHE A 54 -19.89 1.66 -0.27
N VAL A 55 -20.50 2.77 -0.67
CA VAL A 55 -21.93 2.78 -1.00
C VAL A 55 -22.07 2.25 -2.43
N PRO A 56 -23.03 1.34 -2.69
CA PRO A 56 -23.28 0.81 -4.04
C PRO A 56 -23.54 1.89 -5.10
N ALA A 57 -24.03 3.06 -4.68
CA ALA A 57 -24.28 4.22 -5.54
C ALA A 57 -22.99 4.90 -6.07
N TYR A 58 -21.81 4.61 -5.49
CA TYR A 58 -20.54 5.16 -5.94
C TYR A 58 -19.54 4.04 -6.27
N PRO A 59 -19.70 3.32 -7.37
CA PRO A 59 -18.83 2.21 -7.75
C PRO A 59 -17.39 2.63 -8.07
N GLN A 60 -17.15 3.90 -8.37
CA GLN A 60 -15.85 4.45 -8.78
C GLN A 60 -14.74 4.22 -7.74
N GLY A 61 -15.03 4.32 -6.45
CA GLY A 61 -14.05 4.03 -5.39
C GLY A 61 -13.59 2.58 -5.37
N ASN A 62 -14.49 1.65 -5.72
CA ASN A 62 -14.20 0.23 -5.80
C ASN A 62 -13.44 -0.14 -7.10
N GLU A 63 -13.65 0.63 -8.16
CA GLU A 63 -12.97 0.40 -9.44
C GLU A 63 -11.48 0.66 -9.38
N GLN A 64 -11.04 1.69 -8.66
CA GLN A 64 -9.60 1.96 -8.48
C GLN A 64 -8.90 0.77 -7.80
N VAL A 65 -9.50 0.22 -6.75
CA VAL A 65 -8.95 -0.96 -6.06
C VAL A 65 -8.93 -2.17 -6.99
N LYS A 66 -9.99 -2.39 -7.77
CA LYS A 66 -10.06 -3.49 -8.76
C LYS A 66 -8.98 -3.35 -9.84
N VAL A 67 -8.76 -2.13 -10.36
CA VAL A 67 -7.72 -1.86 -11.36
C VAL A 67 -6.34 -2.16 -10.78
N VAL A 68 -6.04 -1.68 -9.57
CA VAL A 68 -4.78 -1.96 -8.88
C VAL A 68 -4.58 -3.46 -8.67
N ASN A 69 -5.59 -4.14 -8.15
CA ASN A 69 -5.54 -5.60 -7.94
C ASN A 69 -5.32 -6.35 -9.26
N LYS A 70 -5.96 -5.93 -10.35
CA LYS A 70 -5.74 -6.52 -11.68
C LYS A 70 -4.29 -6.36 -12.16
N VAL A 71 -3.68 -5.21 -11.94
CA VAL A 71 -2.27 -4.96 -12.28
C VAL A 71 -1.35 -5.88 -11.47
N ILE A 72 -1.56 -5.98 -10.15
CA ILE A 72 -0.79 -6.84 -9.26
C ILE A 72 -0.96 -8.32 -9.66
N MET A 73 -2.20 -8.77 -9.88
CA MET A 73 -2.48 -10.15 -10.28
C MET A 73 -1.87 -10.51 -11.63
N ASN A 74 -1.89 -9.60 -12.61
CA ASN A 74 -1.24 -9.83 -13.90
C ASN A 74 0.27 -9.89 -13.77
N GLY A 75 0.87 -9.05 -12.93
CA GLY A 75 2.31 -9.12 -12.62
C GLY A 75 2.67 -10.44 -11.96
N LEU A 76 1.85 -10.91 -11.02
CA LEU A 76 2.04 -12.18 -10.33
C LEU A 76 1.92 -13.37 -11.30
N LYS A 77 0.89 -13.42 -12.15
CA LYS A 77 0.71 -14.47 -13.16
C LYS A 77 1.95 -14.61 -14.05
N LYS A 78 2.46 -13.52 -14.61
CA LYS A 78 3.65 -13.54 -15.47
C LYS A 78 4.89 -14.11 -14.78
N ARG A 79 5.02 -13.93 -13.46
CA ARG A 79 6.14 -14.49 -12.69
C ARG A 79 5.93 -15.94 -12.32
N LEU A 80 4.69 -16.34 -12.05
CA LEU A 80 4.34 -17.71 -11.69
C LEU A 80 4.48 -18.69 -12.85
N ASP A 81 4.36 -18.23 -14.10
CA ASP A 81 4.62 -19.05 -15.28
C ASP A 81 6.06 -19.61 -15.25
N ASN A 82 7.00 -18.89 -14.62
CA ASN A 82 8.40 -19.29 -14.48
C ASN A 82 8.76 -19.92 -13.10
N ALA A 83 7.97 -19.63 -12.06
CA ALA A 83 8.30 -19.94 -10.65
C ALA A 83 7.31 -20.89 -10.00
N LYS A 84 7.13 -22.09 -10.54
CA LYS A 84 6.18 -23.12 -10.06
C LYS A 84 5.93 -23.10 -8.54
N GLY A 85 4.77 -22.56 -8.13
CA GLY A 85 4.24 -22.70 -6.75
C GLY A 85 4.73 -21.70 -5.70
N LYS A 86 5.68 -20.80 -5.97
CA LYS A 86 6.25 -19.82 -5.03
C LYS A 86 5.52 -18.47 -5.02
N TRP A 87 4.20 -18.48 -5.13
CA TRP A 87 3.41 -17.25 -5.28
C TRP A 87 3.57 -16.25 -4.11
N VAL A 88 3.80 -16.74 -2.89
CA VAL A 88 3.95 -15.90 -1.69
C VAL A 88 5.23 -15.06 -1.77
N GLU A 89 6.32 -15.67 -2.22
CA GLU A 89 7.61 -15.00 -2.43
C GLU A 89 7.52 -14.01 -3.58
N GLU A 90 6.95 -14.44 -4.71
CA GLU A 90 6.79 -13.59 -5.90
C GLU A 90 5.83 -12.42 -5.67
N LEU A 91 4.83 -12.56 -4.79
CA LEU A 91 3.93 -11.46 -4.44
C LEU A 91 4.68 -10.26 -3.85
N SER A 92 5.66 -10.50 -2.99
CA SER A 92 6.48 -9.43 -2.40
C SER A 92 7.24 -8.64 -3.47
N HIS A 93 7.82 -9.34 -4.46
CA HIS A 93 8.51 -8.71 -5.59
C HIS A 93 7.56 -7.90 -6.49
N VAL A 94 6.37 -8.44 -6.77
CA VAL A 94 5.35 -7.74 -7.57
C VAL A 94 4.87 -6.49 -6.86
N LEU A 95 4.61 -6.57 -5.56
CA LEU A 95 4.20 -5.41 -4.74
C LEU A 95 5.30 -4.35 -4.67
N TRP A 96 6.56 -4.76 -4.52
CA TRP A 96 7.70 -3.84 -4.54
C TRP A 96 7.79 -3.12 -5.89
N THR A 97 7.78 -3.87 -6.99
CA THR A 97 7.79 -3.31 -8.35
C THR A 97 6.61 -2.33 -8.55
N TYR A 98 5.41 -2.70 -8.10
CA TYR A 98 4.25 -1.81 -8.18
C TYR A 98 4.46 -0.51 -7.42
N ARG A 99 5.00 -0.56 -6.20
CA ARG A 99 5.22 0.60 -5.33
C ARG A 99 6.31 1.55 -5.86
N THR A 100 7.31 1.00 -6.53
CA THR A 100 8.49 1.75 -7.00
C THR A 100 8.45 2.14 -8.48
N THR A 101 7.42 1.72 -9.24
CA THR A 101 7.25 2.10 -10.64
C THR A 101 6.42 3.39 -10.77
N PRO A 102 6.94 4.43 -11.46
CA PRO A 102 6.22 5.67 -11.68
C PRO A 102 4.90 5.47 -12.45
N ARG A 103 3.86 6.18 -12.07
CA ARG A 103 2.59 6.22 -12.76
C ARG A 103 2.62 7.22 -13.91
N ARG A 104 2.04 6.86 -15.05
CA ARG A 104 1.97 7.77 -16.21
C ARG A 104 1.19 9.05 -15.89
N SER A 105 0.13 8.96 -15.09
CA SER A 105 -0.75 10.07 -14.75
C SER A 105 -0.11 11.09 -13.81
N THR A 106 0.64 10.63 -12.81
CA THR A 106 1.21 11.50 -11.76
C THR A 106 2.70 11.72 -11.94
N ARG A 107 3.38 10.91 -12.76
CA ARG A 107 4.85 10.80 -12.89
C ARG A 107 5.57 10.44 -11.58
N GLU A 108 4.81 10.14 -10.53
CA GLU A 108 5.29 9.75 -9.21
C GLU A 108 5.08 8.26 -8.96
N THR A 109 5.88 7.70 -8.05
CA THR A 109 5.70 6.33 -7.59
C THR A 109 4.69 6.29 -6.44
N PRO A 110 3.92 5.21 -6.25
CA PRO A 110 3.09 5.06 -5.05
C PRO A 110 3.89 5.18 -3.74
N PHE A 111 5.15 4.79 -3.77
CA PHE A 111 6.06 4.91 -2.62
C PHE A 111 6.36 6.39 -2.31
N SER A 112 6.75 7.19 -3.31
CA SER A 112 7.04 8.62 -3.11
C SER A 112 5.82 9.40 -2.66
N MET A 113 4.64 9.10 -3.22
CA MET A 113 3.38 9.72 -2.81
C MET A 113 3.00 9.41 -1.36
N THR A 114 3.40 8.24 -0.85
CA THR A 114 3.06 7.83 0.52
C THR A 114 4.05 8.36 1.55
N TYR A 115 5.34 8.33 1.23
CA TYR A 115 6.41 8.61 2.19
C TYR A 115 7.10 9.96 1.96
N GLY A 116 6.76 10.68 0.91
CA GLY A 116 7.44 11.93 0.52
C GLY A 116 8.91 11.75 0.13
N ALA A 117 9.35 10.50 -0.14
CA ALA A 117 10.73 10.16 -0.44
C ALA A 117 10.80 9.14 -1.57
N LYS A 118 11.86 9.16 -2.36
CA LYS A 118 12.11 8.14 -3.39
C LYS A 118 12.61 6.85 -2.76
N ALA A 119 12.07 5.72 -3.21
CA ALA A 119 12.59 4.43 -2.82
C ALA A 119 13.99 4.21 -3.39
N ILE A 120 14.89 3.70 -2.56
CA ILE A 120 16.22 3.25 -3.00
C ILE A 120 16.07 1.79 -3.44
N ILE A 121 16.37 1.51 -4.72
CA ILE A 121 16.31 0.16 -5.26
C ILE A 121 17.60 -0.57 -4.85
N PRO A 122 17.53 -1.85 -4.39
CA PRO A 122 18.73 -2.57 -3.91
C PRO A 122 19.90 -2.58 -4.89
N LEU A 123 19.65 -2.61 -6.20
CA LEU A 123 20.70 -2.50 -7.22
C LEU A 123 21.40 -1.15 -7.22
N GLU A 124 20.72 -0.07 -6.83
CA GLU A 124 21.30 1.27 -6.73
C GLU A 124 22.26 1.40 -5.54
N THR A 125 22.14 0.54 -4.53
CA THR A 125 23.08 0.50 -3.40
C THR A 125 24.35 -0.26 -3.74
N SER A 126 24.30 -1.19 -4.70
CA SER A 126 25.45 -1.98 -5.14
C SER A 126 26.26 -1.30 -6.24
N PHE A 127 25.64 -0.37 -6.98
CA PHE A 127 26.29 0.41 -8.02
C PHE A 127 26.11 1.90 -7.71
N LEU A 128 27.23 2.64 -7.67
CA LEU A 128 27.22 4.09 -7.56
C LEU A 128 26.59 4.68 -8.84
N THR A 129 25.27 4.86 -8.81
CA THR A 129 24.54 5.58 -9.84
C THR A 129 24.50 7.06 -9.51
N LEU A 130 24.23 7.93 -10.50
CA LEU A 130 24.04 9.37 -10.27
C LEU A 130 22.99 9.66 -9.18
N LYS A 131 22.00 8.79 -9.02
CA LYS A 131 20.99 8.90 -7.95
C LYS A 131 21.55 8.62 -6.55
N THR A 132 22.39 7.60 -6.41
CA THR A 132 22.99 7.24 -5.12
C THR A 132 24.12 8.18 -4.74
N SER A 133 24.90 8.68 -5.71
CA SER A 133 25.95 9.68 -5.48
C SER A 133 25.38 11.05 -5.06
N SER A 134 24.17 11.38 -5.50
CA SER A 134 23.48 12.64 -5.14
C SER A 134 22.54 12.48 -3.93
N PHE A 135 22.45 11.28 -3.33
CA PHE A 135 21.61 11.04 -2.17
C PHE A 135 22.18 11.71 -0.93
N SER A 136 21.47 12.70 -0.41
CA SER A 136 21.72 13.32 0.89
C SER A 136 20.56 13.05 1.82
N PRO A 137 20.76 12.37 2.96
CA PRO A 137 19.69 12.10 3.93
C PRO A 137 19.03 13.38 4.44
N SER A 138 19.80 14.46 4.61
CA SER A 138 19.30 15.78 5.02
C SER A 138 18.42 16.43 3.96
N GLY A 139 18.82 16.40 2.68
CA GLY A 139 18.06 16.97 1.57
C GLY A 139 16.73 16.24 1.31
N ASN A 140 16.69 14.94 1.58
CA ASN A 140 15.48 14.13 1.43
C ASN A 140 14.45 14.45 2.54
N ASN A 141 14.92 14.67 3.76
CA ASN A 141 14.08 15.07 4.89
C ASN A 141 13.53 16.50 4.76
N GLU A 142 14.28 17.42 4.15
CA GLU A 142 13.80 18.80 3.89
C GLU A 142 12.72 18.83 2.81
N ARG A 143 12.84 18.03 1.75
CA ARG A 143 11.78 17.90 0.74
C ARG A 143 10.51 17.35 1.33
N ALA A 144 10.59 16.28 2.12
CA ALA A 144 9.45 15.71 2.81
C ALA A 144 8.77 16.75 3.73
N ARG A 145 9.54 17.57 4.46
CA ARG A 145 9.00 18.63 5.34
C ARG A 145 8.36 19.78 4.56
N LYS A 146 8.86 20.14 3.38
CA LYS A 146 8.29 21.21 2.54
C LYS A 146 6.95 20.77 1.92
N GLU A 147 6.87 19.54 1.43
CA GLU A 147 5.63 19.00 0.88
C GLU A 147 4.51 18.85 1.95
N PHE A 148 4.87 18.49 3.20
CA PHE A 148 3.90 18.44 4.30
C PHE A 148 3.42 19.81 4.80
N ARG A 149 4.08 20.91 4.46
CA ARG A 149 3.65 22.28 4.82
C ARG A 149 2.78 22.95 3.76
N SER A 150 2.65 22.38 2.57
CA SER A 150 1.86 22.92 1.47
C SER A 150 0.46 22.32 1.36
N TYR A 151 0.05 21.50 2.33
CA TYR A 151 -1.31 20.98 2.53
C TYR A 151 -1.84 21.41 3.92
#